data_ea1a5ab20802552cdb0ed20667b8ec25
#
_entry.id   ea1a5ab20802552cdb0ed20667b8ec25
#
_cell.length_a   1.000
_cell.length_b   1.000
_cell.length_c   1.000
_cell.angle_alpha   90.00
_cell.angle_beta   90.00
_cell.angle_gamma   90.00
#
_symmetry.space_group_name_H-M   'P 1'
#
loop_
_entity.id
_entity.type
_entity.pdbx_description
1 polymer ?
#
loop_
_entity_poly.entity_id
_entity_poly.type
_entity_poly.pdbx_seq_one_letter_code
_entity_poly.pdbx_strand_id
1 'polypeptide(L)'
;MKYSFISKISQIIILIVFIVGNFYGLNVLKGDLSSSVLFGTIPLSDPFAVLQIYLASFSISLNAIIGAFVIFCVYSLIAPRVFCSWVCPVNLITSFAYFIKQKFGINKDTKVLNLSKNLRYFLLILSFVLSFLLGVPAFENISYIGIIQRGIIFLDLSVILWILAIFIFELYISDRGICSHICPLGAFYAIISKFALIRVHYDMKNCSKCMDCKSVCPEKHVLNMVGKENGYVSSECISCGKCIDICKHNSLKFDIRNLRRK
;
A
#
# COMPACT_ATOMS: atom_id res chain seq x y z
N MET A 1 -0.01 -0.41 20.44
CA MET A 1 0.83 0.27 19.40
C MET A 1 1.83 -0.67 18.72
N LYS A 2 1.67 -2.00 18.87
CA LYS A 2 2.65 -2.98 18.34
C LYS A 2 2.65 -3.06 16.81
N TYR A 3 1.49 -3.30 16.18
CA TYR A 3 1.42 -3.56 14.74
C TYR A 3 1.78 -2.35 13.88
N SER A 4 1.29 -1.17 14.26
CA SER A 4 1.61 0.07 13.54
C SER A 4 3.10 0.42 13.58
N PHE A 5 3.77 0.14 14.69
CA PHE A 5 5.21 0.37 14.85
C PHE A 5 6.03 -0.64 14.03
N ILE A 6 5.68 -1.93 14.14
CA ILE A 6 6.35 -3.00 13.38
C ILE A 6 6.25 -2.74 11.86
N SER A 7 5.08 -2.30 11.38
CA SER A 7 4.90 -2.01 9.96
C SER A 7 5.81 -0.86 9.48
N LYS A 8 6.07 0.16 10.30
CA LYS A 8 7.01 1.24 9.96
C LYS A 8 8.46 0.76 9.96
N ILE A 9 8.83 -0.05 10.94
CA ILE A 9 10.17 -0.67 10.99
C ILE A 9 10.39 -1.54 9.74
N SER A 10 9.39 -2.35 9.34
CA SER A 10 9.48 -3.17 8.13
C SER A 10 9.76 -2.33 6.88
N GLN A 11 9.04 -1.20 6.68
CA GLN A 11 9.28 -0.29 5.56
C GLN A 11 10.71 0.25 5.54
N ILE A 12 11.22 0.66 6.70
CA ILE A 12 12.60 1.19 6.83
C ILE A 12 13.62 0.08 6.58
N ILE A 13 13.45 -1.10 7.16
CA ILE A 13 14.37 -2.23 6.98
C ILE A 13 14.45 -2.62 5.50
N ILE A 14 13.32 -2.73 4.80
CA ILE A 14 13.29 -3.08 3.38
C ILE A 14 14.07 -2.04 2.56
N LEU A 15 13.88 -0.75 2.82
CA LEU A 15 14.64 0.30 2.12
C LEU A 15 16.15 0.20 2.42
N ILE A 16 16.53 -0.04 3.66
CA ILE A 16 17.95 -0.23 4.04
C ILE A 16 18.55 -1.45 3.34
N VAL A 17 17.81 -2.56 3.27
CA VAL A 17 18.28 -3.78 2.59
C VAL A 17 18.50 -3.51 1.09
N PHE A 18 17.62 -2.75 0.43
CA PHE A 18 17.82 -2.33 -0.97
C PHE A 18 19.04 -1.42 -1.13
N ILE A 19 19.21 -0.42 -0.27
CA ILE A 19 20.38 0.47 -0.31
C ILE A 19 21.66 -0.34 -0.15
N VAL A 20 21.74 -1.16 0.88
CA VAL A 20 22.91 -1.99 1.18
C VAL A 20 23.18 -2.99 0.04
N GLY A 21 22.14 -3.65 -0.49
CA GLY A 21 22.27 -4.59 -1.60
C GLY A 21 22.82 -3.94 -2.88
N ASN A 22 22.36 -2.73 -3.20
CA ASN A 22 22.81 -2.02 -4.40
C ASN A 22 24.20 -1.39 -4.25
N PHE A 23 24.54 -0.79 -3.09
CA PHE A 23 25.84 -0.12 -2.89
C PHE A 23 26.98 -1.07 -2.53
N TYR A 24 26.72 -2.04 -1.67
CA TYR A 24 27.78 -2.97 -1.21
C TYR A 24 27.84 -4.26 -2.06
N GLY A 25 27.01 -4.37 -3.08
CA GLY A 25 27.03 -5.54 -3.97
C GLY A 25 26.60 -6.86 -3.30
N LEU A 26 25.99 -6.80 -2.12
CA LEU A 26 25.50 -7.98 -1.44
C LEU A 26 24.34 -8.60 -2.25
N ASN A 27 24.48 -9.88 -2.60
CA ASN A 27 23.46 -10.59 -3.38
C ASN A 27 22.19 -10.93 -2.58
N VAL A 28 21.83 -10.12 -1.57
CA VAL A 28 20.63 -10.35 -0.77
C VAL A 28 19.41 -9.85 -1.52
N LEU A 29 19.41 -8.57 -1.93
CA LEU A 29 18.29 -7.96 -2.67
C LEU A 29 18.85 -6.81 -3.52
N LYS A 30 18.86 -7.00 -4.85
CA LYS A 30 19.36 -6.01 -5.82
C LYS A 30 18.25 -5.52 -6.71
N GLY A 31 18.31 -4.25 -7.12
CA GLY A 31 17.30 -3.61 -7.96
C GLY A 31 16.43 -2.63 -7.19
N ASP A 32 15.17 -2.55 -7.52
CA ASP A 32 14.17 -1.70 -6.90
C ASP A 32 12.89 -2.49 -6.57
N LEU A 33 11.84 -1.81 -6.04
CA LEU A 33 10.58 -2.50 -5.70
C LEU A 33 9.78 -2.93 -6.93
N SER A 34 10.05 -2.38 -8.10
CA SER A 34 9.37 -2.76 -9.35
C SER A 34 10.01 -4.00 -9.98
N SER A 35 11.35 -4.11 -9.88
CA SER A 35 12.10 -5.26 -10.40
C SER A 35 13.35 -5.49 -9.55
N SER A 36 13.44 -6.63 -8.92
CA SER A 36 14.56 -6.99 -8.06
C SER A 36 14.90 -8.48 -8.17
N VAL A 37 16.09 -8.81 -7.69
CA VAL A 37 16.56 -10.20 -7.63
C VAL A 37 16.94 -10.52 -6.19
N LEU A 38 16.31 -11.54 -5.63
CA LEU A 38 16.57 -12.04 -4.29
C LEU A 38 17.61 -13.17 -4.34
N PHE A 39 18.66 -13.07 -3.53
CA PHE A 39 19.79 -14.00 -3.47
C PHE A 39 20.47 -14.27 -4.82
N GLY A 40 20.40 -13.32 -5.76
CA GLY A 40 21.00 -13.44 -7.08
C GLY A 40 20.30 -14.45 -8.03
N THR A 41 19.22 -15.10 -7.60
CA THR A 41 18.58 -16.20 -8.35
C THR A 41 17.08 -16.01 -8.54
N ILE A 42 16.38 -15.53 -7.51
CA ILE A 42 14.91 -15.44 -7.54
C ILE A 42 14.50 -14.06 -8.05
N PRO A 43 13.93 -13.96 -9.26
CA PRO A 43 13.40 -12.70 -9.75
C PRO A 43 12.15 -12.32 -8.94
N LEU A 44 12.04 -11.06 -8.57
CA LEU A 44 10.86 -10.48 -7.94
C LEU A 44 10.46 -9.26 -8.76
N SER A 45 9.24 -9.26 -9.29
CA SER A 45 8.73 -8.17 -10.12
C SER A 45 7.34 -7.77 -9.66
N ASP A 46 7.04 -6.47 -9.69
CA ASP A 46 5.68 -6.00 -9.38
C ASP A 46 4.70 -6.47 -10.48
N PRO A 47 3.67 -7.25 -10.14
CA PRO A 47 2.71 -7.76 -11.11
C PRO A 47 1.94 -6.65 -11.84
N PHE A 48 1.77 -5.48 -11.23
CA PHE A 48 1.13 -4.34 -11.88
C PHE A 48 2.04 -3.72 -12.96
N ALA A 49 3.34 -3.55 -12.68
CA ALA A 49 4.32 -3.06 -13.66
C ALA A 49 4.48 -4.04 -14.81
N VAL A 50 4.61 -5.34 -14.52
CA VAL A 50 4.74 -6.40 -15.54
C VAL A 50 3.52 -6.44 -16.46
N LEU A 51 2.31 -6.28 -15.94
CA LEU A 51 1.10 -6.24 -16.76
C LEU A 51 1.05 -5.00 -17.66
N GLN A 52 1.51 -3.83 -17.19
CA GLN A 52 1.62 -2.63 -18.03
C GLN A 52 2.66 -2.81 -19.15
N ILE A 53 3.83 -3.39 -18.85
CA ILE A 53 4.87 -3.68 -19.85
C ILE A 53 4.33 -4.64 -20.91
N TYR A 54 3.57 -5.66 -20.50
CA TYR A 54 2.93 -6.58 -21.45
C TYR A 54 1.96 -5.88 -22.38
N LEU A 55 1.09 -5.04 -21.85
CA LEU A 55 0.14 -4.29 -22.69
C LEU A 55 0.83 -3.30 -23.63
N ALA A 56 2.00 -2.78 -23.23
CA ALA A 56 2.75 -1.82 -24.01
C ALA A 56 3.56 -2.47 -25.15
N SER A 57 4.21 -3.61 -24.91
CA SER A 57 5.18 -4.20 -25.84
C SER A 57 4.78 -5.56 -26.41
N PHE A 58 3.75 -6.20 -25.85
CA PHE A 58 3.34 -7.60 -26.14
C PHE A 58 4.48 -8.62 -25.99
N SER A 59 5.57 -8.23 -25.36
CA SER A 59 6.72 -9.09 -25.09
C SER A 59 7.14 -8.98 -23.63
N ILE A 60 7.40 -10.10 -22.98
CA ILE A 60 7.88 -10.14 -21.61
C ILE A 60 8.93 -11.22 -21.45
N SER A 61 9.96 -10.96 -20.64
CA SER A 61 10.92 -11.99 -20.25
C SER A 61 10.28 -13.01 -19.31
N LEU A 62 10.65 -14.27 -19.45
CA LEU A 62 10.17 -15.34 -18.59
C LEU A 62 10.46 -15.05 -17.10
N ASN A 63 11.61 -14.47 -16.80
CA ASN A 63 11.99 -14.09 -15.44
C ASN A 63 11.05 -13.06 -14.83
N ALA A 64 10.59 -12.07 -15.62
CA ALA A 64 9.62 -11.07 -15.15
C ALA A 64 8.26 -11.71 -14.82
N ILE A 65 7.81 -12.67 -15.64
CA ILE A 65 6.55 -13.41 -15.40
C ILE A 65 6.66 -14.24 -14.12
N ILE A 66 7.75 -14.98 -13.94
CA ILE A 66 7.96 -15.79 -12.73
C ILE A 66 8.00 -14.89 -11.50
N GLY A 67 8.75 -13.78 -11.55
CA GLY A 67 8.83 -12.82 -10.45
C GLY A 67 7.48 -12.19 -10.10
N ALA A 68 6.70 -11.80 -11.11
CA ALA A 68 5.36 -11.26 -10.91
C ALA A 68 4.40 -12.29 -10.33
N PHE A 69 4.49 -13.55 -10.75
CA PHE A 69 3.67 -14.64 -10.22
C PHE A 69 3.98 -14.90 -8.73
N VAL A 70 5.25 -14.92 -8.35
CA VAL A 70 5.66 -15.09 -6.94
C VAL A 70 5.08 -13.96 -6.09
N ILE A 71 5.27 -12.71 -6.50
CA ILE A 71 4.76 -11.54 -5.78
C ILE A 71 3.23 -11.52 -5.74
N PHE A 72 2.58 -11.88 -6.85
CA PHE A 72 1.12 -12.00 -6.93
C PHE A 72 0.60 -13.02 -5.90
N CYS A 73 1.17 -14.22 -5.84
CA CYS A 73 0.77 -15.25 -4.88
C CYS A 73 0.96 -14.78 -3.45
N VAL A 74 2.12 -14.19 -3.12
CA VAL A 74 2.42 -13.70 -1.78
C VAL A 74 1.41 -12.64 -1.34
N TYR A 75 1.18 -11.60 -2.14
CA TYR A 75 0.30 -10.50 -1.73
C TYR A 75 -1.19 -10.79 -1.89
N SER A 76 -1.58 -11.73 -2.76
CA SER A 76 -2.97 -12.14 -2.88
C SER A 76 -3.43 -13.04 -1.74
N LEU A 77 -2.51 -13.86 -1.18
CA LEU A 77 -2.85 -14.86 -0.17
C LEU A 77 -2.60 -14.39 1.26
N ILE A 78 -1.54 -13.61 1.52
CA ILE A 78 -1.18 -13.26 2.90
C ILE A 78 -2.22 -12.33 3.51
N ALA A 79 -2.27 -11.06 3.09
CA ALA A 79 -3.17 -10.08 3.70
C ALA A 79 -3.55 -8.96 2.71
N PRO A 80 -4.74 -8.34 2.88
CA PRO A 80 -5.20 -7.29 1.98
C PRO A 80 -4.22 -6.11 1.95
N ARG A 81 -3.86 -5.69 0.72
CA ARG A 81 -3.02 -4.50 0.46
C ARG A 81 -1.81 -4.39 1.40
N VAL A 82 -1.24 -5.52 1.80
CA VAL A 82 -0.11 -5.55 2.76
C VAL A 82 1.10 -4.78 2.23
N PHE A 83 1.36 -4.80 0.92
CA PHE A 83 2.38 -3.98 0.28
C PHE A 83 2.28 -2.50 0.71
N CYS A 84 1.07 -1.92 0.71
CA CYS A 84 0.86 -0.50 0.98
C CYS A 84 1.30 -0.09 2.39
N SER A 85 1.13 -0.93 3.41
CA SER A 85 1.47 -0.57 4.79
C SER A 85 2.81 -1.11 5.27
N TRP A 86 3.35 -2.17 4.65
CA TRP A 86 4.54 -2.86 5.15
C TRP A 86 5.78 -2.68 4.26
N VAL A 87 5.59 -2.27 3.00
CA VAL A 87 6.67 -2.16 2.01
C VAL A 87 6.78 -0.76 1.42
N CYS A 88 5.66 -0.14 1.01
CA CYS A 88 5.63 1.10 0.26
C CYS A 88 6.17 2.31 1.05
N PRO A 89 7.22 3.01 0.57
CA PRO A 89 7.79 4.18 1.25
C PRO A 89 6.85 5.39 1.28
N VAL A 90 5.96 5.53 0.30
CA VAL A 90 4.99 6.63 0.25
C VAL A 90 4.05 6.60 1.45
N ASN A 91 3.68 5.41 1.93
CA ASN A 91 2.86 5.30 3.14
C ASN A 91 3.60 5.80 4.40
N LEU A 92 4.92 5.76 4.44
CA LEU A 92 5.68 6.34 5.54
C LEU A 92 5.49 7.86 5.56
N ILE A 93 5.63 8.51 4.39
CA ILE A 93 5.47 9.96 4.21
C ILE A 93 4.04 10.40 4.56
N THR A 94 3.02 9.74 3.99
CA THR A 94 1.61 10.07 4.24
C THR A 94 1.20 9.83 5.70
N SER A 95 1.78 8.82 6.35
CA SER A 95 1.53 8.56 7.78
C SER A 95 2.19 9.60 8.66
N PHE A 96 3.36 10.11 8.29
CA PHE A 96 4.05 11.17 8.99
C PHE A 96 3.31 12.50 8.84
N ALA A 97 2.87 12.83 7.62
CA ALA A 97 2.04 14.00 7.37
C ALA A 97 0.75 13.98 8.20
N TYR A 98 0.07 12.85 8.26
CA TYR A 98 -1.13 12.68 9.09
C TYR A 98 -0.84 12.84 10.59
N PHE A 99 0.29 12.34 11.08
CA PHE A 99 0.71 12.52 12.48
C PHE A 99 0.96 14.00 12.81
N ILE A 100 1.66 14.72 11.95
CA ILE A 100 1.91 16.16 12.08
C ILE A 100 0.59 16.92 12.10
N LYS A 101 -0.32 16.63 11.16
CA LYS A 101 -1.64 17.23 11.06
C LYS A 101 -2.45 17.08 12.35
N GLN A 102 -2.44 15.88 12.95
CA GLN A 102 -3.13 15.63 14.21
C GLN A 102 -2.49 16.37 15.39
N LYS A 103 -1.15 16.39 15.46
CA LYS A 103 -0.41 17.02 16.56
C LYS A 103 -0.57 18.54 16.60
N PHE A 104 -0.53 19.17 15.43
CA PHE A 104 -0.60 20.63 15.30
C PHE A 104 -2.03 21.14 15.05
N GLY A 105 -3.01 20.28 14.92
CA GLY A 105 -4.40 20.68 14.68
C GLY A 105 -4.66 21.35 13.35
N ILE A 106 -3.76 21.17 12.37
CA ILE A 106 -3.83 21.83 11.07
C ILE A 106 -5.08 21.33 10.31
N ASN A 107 -5.93 22.26 9.90
CA ASN A 107 -7.09 21.98 9.02
C ASN A 107 -7.99 20.82 9.46
N LYS A 108 -8.42 20.77 10.73
CA LYS A 108 -9.34 19.73 11.21
C LYS A 108 -10.67 19.71 10.45
N ASP A 109 -11.12 20.82 9.93
CA ASP A 109 -12.44 21.01 9.33
C ASP A 109 -12.45 21.25 7.82
N THR A 110 -11.30 21.44 7.17
CA THR A 110 -11.22 21.73 5.73
C THR A 110 -10.71 20.52 4.94
N LYS A 111 -11.61 19.66 4.54
CA LYS A 111 -11.36 18.81 3.38
C LYS A 111 -11.55 19.67 2.13
N VAL A 112 -10.45 20.17 1.59
CA VAL A 112 -10.50 21.00 0.36
C VAL A 112 -11.01 20.19 -0.83
N LEU A 113 -10.74 18.87 -0.87
CA LEU A 113 -11.22 17.98 -1.92
C LEU A 113 -11.87 16.71 -1.35
N ASN A 114 -13.15 16.52 -1.65
CA ASN A 114 -13.86 15.27 -1.45
C ASN A 114 -13.60 14.34 -2.64
N LEU A 115 -12.43 13.70 -2.65
CA LEU A 115 -12.08 12.74 -3.69
C LEU A 115 -12.91 11.45 -3.54
N SER A 116 -13.53 11.01 -4.64
CA SER A 116 -14.22 9.74 -4.68
C SER A 116 -13.23 8.58 -4.66
N LYS A 117 -13.55 7.50 -3.94
CA LYS A 117 -12.74 6.28 -3.93
C LYS A 117 -12.72 5.55 -5.27
N ASN A 118 -13.74 5.77 -6.09
CA ASN A 118 -13.81 5.21 -7.43
C ASN A 118 -12.73 5.79 -8.35
N LEU A 119 -12.18 6.97 -8.01
CA LEU A 119 -11.12 7.61 -8.78
C LEU A 119 -9.90 6.69 -8.95
N ARG A 120 -9.46 5.98 -7.92
CA ARG A 120 -8.30 5.08 -8.00
C ARG A 120 -8.55 3.89 -8.96
N TYR A 121 -9.80 3.39 -9.02
CA TYR A 121 -10.15 2.33 -9.98
C TYR A 121 -10.25 2.85 -11.40
N PHE A 122 -10.74 4.08 -11.58
CA PHE A 122 -10.71 4.76 -12.86
C PHE A 122 -9.26 4.97 -13.33
N LEU A 123 -8.37 5.46 -12.47
CA LEU A 123 -6.95 5.63 -12.77
C LEU A 123 -6.23 4.30 -13.05
N LEU A 124 -6.66 3.20 -12.42
CA LEU A 124 -6.17 1.86 -12.71
C LEU A 124 -6.51 1.45 -14.15
N ILE A 125 -7.77 1.61 -14.56
CA ILE A 125 -8.19 1.29 -15.93
C ILE A 125 -7.49 2.22 -16.91
N LEU A 126 -7.45 3.50 -16.63
CA LEU A 126 -6.78 4.50 -17.45
C LEU A 126 -5.30 4.20 -17.65
N SER A 127 -4.58 3.73 -16.61
CA SER A 127 -3.18 3.36 -16.73
C SER A 127 -2.94 2.19 -17.69
N PHE A 128 -3.83 1.20 -17.71
CA PHE A 128 -3.75 0.09 -18.66
C PHE A 128 -4.08 0.53 -20.08
N VAL A 129 -5.13 1.33 -20.27
CA VAL A 129 -5.51 1.87 -21.59
C VAL A 129 -4.38 2.73 -22.16
N LEU A 130 -3.81 3.63 -21.36
CA LEU A 130 -2.70 4.47 -21.78
C LEU A 130 -1.45 3.64 -22.10
N SER A 131 -1.15 2.60 -21.32
CA SER A 131 -0.01 1.72 -21.61
C SER A 131 -0.16 1.01 -22.94
N PHE A 132 -1.37 0.55 -23.26
CA PHE A 132 -1.68 -0.07 -24.55
C PHE A 132 -1.58 0.94 -25.71
N LEU A 133 -2.15 2.14 -25.58
CA LEU A 133 -2.21 3.15 -26.65
C LEU A 133 -0.83 3.77 -26.93
N LEU A 134 -0.05 4.04 -25.89
CA LEU A 134 1.23 4.74 -26.02
C LEU A 134 2.42 3.80 -26.26
N GLY A 135 2.24 2.48 -26.09
CA GLY A 135 3.32 1.50 -26.22
C GLY A 135 4.41 1.63 -25.14
N VAL A 136 4.09 2.30 -24.01
CA VAL A 136 5.00 2.46 -22.87
C VAL A 136 4.24 2.20 -21.57
N PRO A 137 4.87 1.69 -20.50
CA PRO A 137 4.21 1.47 -19.21
C PRO A 137 3.88 2.81 -18.55
N ALA A 138 2.69 3.34 -18.87
CA ALA A 138 2.30 4.72 -18.59
C ALA A 138 2.41 5.11 -17.11
N PHE A 139 1.88 4.30 -16.19
CA PHE A 139 1.96 4.62 -14.77
C PHE A 139 3.38 4.38 -14.22
N GLU A 140 4.09 3.34 -14.64
CA GLU A 140 5.44 3.06 -14.13
C GLU A 140 6.40 4.21 -14.43
N ASN A 141 6.29 4.84 -15.62
CA ASN A 141 7.13 5.95 -16.02
C ASN A 141 6.90 7.24 -15.22
N ILE A 142 5.66 7.50 -14.80
CA ILE A 142 5.28 8.71 -14.04
C ILE A 142 5.00 8.41 -12.55
N SER A 143 5.24 7.18 -12.12
CA SER A 143 4.90 6.73 -10.79
C SER A 143 5.70 7.48 -9.73
N TYR A 144 5.00 8.27 -8.92
CA TYR A 144 5.59 8.89 -7.74
C TYR A 144 6.12 7.85 -6.74
N ILE A 145 5.55 6.63 -6.73
CA ILE A 145 6.04 5.52 -5.91
C ILE A 145 7.40 5.07 -6.43
N GLY A 146 7.52 4.85 -7.76
CA GLY A 146 8.76 4.47 -8.42
C GLY A 146 9.85 5.55 -8.27
N ILE A 147 9.49 6.81 -8.46
CA ILE A 147 10.42 7.95 -8.30
C ILE A 147 10.96 8.01 -6.87
N ILE A 148 10.08 7.94 -5.86
CA ILE A 148 10.50 8.03 -4.46
C ILE A 148 11.35 6.82 -4.04
N GLN A 149 10.93 5.61 -4.38
CA GLN A 149 11.68 4.42 -3.99
C GLN A 149 13.07 4.40 -4.65
N ARG A 150 13.16 4.66 -5.96
CA ARG A 150 14.44 4.72 -6.68
C ARG A 150 15.31 5.87 -6.16
N GLY A 151 14.73 7.04 -5.96
CA GLY A 151 15.48 8.16 -5.40
C GLY A 151 16.04 7.91 -4.02
N ILE A 152 15.31 7.21 -3.14
CA ILE A 152 15.81 6.80 -1.82
C ILE A 152 16.88 5.70 -1.96
N ILE A 153 16.65 4.69 -2.79
CA ILE A 153 17.57 3.56 -2.97
C ILE A 153 18.89 4.01 -3.59
N PHE A 154 18.84 4.89 -4.60
CA PHE A 154 20.04 5.38 -5.33
C PHE A 154 20.55 6.72 -4.82
N LEU A 155 20.00 7.24 -3.71
CA LEU A 155 20.39 8.50 -3.05
C LEU A 155 20.35 9.73 -3.98
N ASP A 156 19.35 9.79 -4.86
CA ASP A 156 19.13 10.94 -5.73
C ASP A 156 18.45 12.08 -4.97
N LEU A 157 19.09 13.25 -4.94
CA LEU A 157 18.58 14.43 -4.23
C LEU A 157 17.26 14.98 -4.82
N SER A 158 16.97 14.69 -6.08
CA SER A 158 15.72 15.13 -6.72
C SER A 158 14.46 14.57 -6.03
N VAL A 159 14.59 13.45 -5.33
CA VAL A 159 13.50 12.83 -4.58
C VAL A 159 12.95 13.71 -3.46
N ILE A 160 13.77 14.62 -2.90
CA ILE A 160 13.35 15.51 -1.81
C ILE A 160 12.18 16.37 -2.25
N LEU A 161 12.21 16.88 -3.49
CA LEU A 161 11.12 17.69 -4.05
C LEU A 161 9.80 16.89 -4.12
N TRP A 162 9.86 15.64 -4.54
CA TRP A 162 8.69 14.75 -4.59
C TRP A 162 8.16 14.41 -3.21
N ILE A 163 9.04 14.17 -2.24
CA ILE A 163 8.64 13.92 -0.84
C ILE A 163 7.93 15.16 -0.27
N LEU A 164 8.49 16.35 -0.50
CA LEU A 164 7.89 17.61 -0.05
C LEU A 164 6.54 17.87 -0.73
N ALA A 165 6.43 17.64 -2.04
CA ALA A 165 5.18 17.81 -2.77
C ALA A 165 4.06 16.90 -2.21
N ILE A 166 4.36 15.61 -2.00
CA ILE A 166 3.42 14.67 -1.40
C ILE A 166 3.08 15.07 0.04
N PHE A 167 4.06 15.48 0.83
CA PHE A 167 3.86 15.89 2.21
C PHE A 167 2.93 17.11 2.32
N ILE A 168 3.16 18.14 1.50
CA ILE A 168 2.32 19.34 1.42
C ILE A 168 0.91 18.99 0.94
N PHE A 169 0.79 18.16 -0.07
CA PHE A 169 -0.51 17.69 -0.56
C PHE A 169 -1.34 17.01 0.54
N GLU A 170 -0.72 16.13 1.31
CA GLU A 170 -1.39 15.41 2.40
C GLU A 170 -1.74 16.32 3.59
N LEU A 171 -0.93 17.36 3.86
CA LEU A 171 -1.21 18.31 4.93
C LEU A 171 -2.40 19.21 4.64
N TYR A 172 -2.49 19.73 3.41
CA TYR A 172 -3.43 20.81 3.09
C TYR A 172 -4.64 20.36 2.25
N ILE A 173 -4.49 19.40 1.36
CA ILE A 173 -5.52 19.08 0.35
C ILE A 173 -6.42 17.95 0.78
N SER A 174 -5.90 16.81 1.19
CA SER A 174 -6.73 15.65 1.52
C SER A 174 -6.04 14.69 2.48
N ASP A 175 -6.76 14.26 3.51
CA ASP A 175 -6.29 13.22 4.43
C ASP A 175 -6.09 11.90 3.68
N ARG A 176 -4.84 11.48 3.51
CA ARG A 176 -4.46 10.26 2.78
C ARG A 176 -4.99 10.22 1.33
N GLY A 177 -5.07 11.39 0.70
CA GLY A 177 -5.60 11.55 -0.65
C GLY A 177 -4.88 10.71 -1.67
N ILE A 178 -3.56 10.66 -1.62
CA ILE A 178 -2.74 9.90 -2.56
C ILE A 178 -2.99 8.39 -2.40
N CYS A 179 -2.78 7.84 -1.21
CA CYS A 179 -2.86 6.39 -1.00
C CYS A 179 -4.28 5.82 -1.10
N SER A 180 -5.30 6.60 -0.67
CA SER A 180 -6.69 6.11 -0.59
C SER A 180 -7.51 6.40 -1.84
N HIS A 181 -7.16 7.44 -2.62
CA HIS A 181 -8.02 7.93 -3.70
C HIS A 181 -7.34 7.99 -5.07
N ILE A 182 -6.02 8.22 -5.13
CA ILE A 182 -5.31 8.46 -6.40
C ILE A 182 -4.50 7.22 -6.83
N CYS A 183 -3.98 6.42 -5.89
CA CYS A 183 -3.03 5.36 -6.19
C CYS A 183 -3.65 4.16 -6.95
N PRO A 184 -3.36 3.95 -8.25
CA PRO A 184 -3.86 2.80 -9.01
C PRO A 184 -3.26 1.49 -8.52
N LEU A 185 -2.00 1.48 -8.08
CA LEU A 185 -1.36 0.31 -7.48
C LEU A 185 -2.12 -0.18 -6.25
N GLY A 186 -2.62 0.76 -5.40
CA GLY A 186 -3.46 0.43 -4.26
C GLY A 186 -4.80 -0.19 -4.66
N ALA A 187 -5.40 0.23 -5.78
CA ALA A 187 -6.59 -0.39 -6.34
C ALA A 187 -6.32 -1.79 -6.87
N PHE A 188 -5.22 -1.97 -7.58
CA PHE A 188 -4.78 -3.27 -8.09
C PHE A 188 -4.60 -4.29 -6.95
N TYR A 189 -3.84 -3.92 -5.91
CA TYR A 189 -3.68 -4.80 -4.74
C TYR A 189 -4.99 -5.06 -3.97
N ALA A 190 -5.94 -4.13 -3.95
CA ALA A 190 -7.26 -4.37 -3.36
C ALA A 190 -8.06 -5.44 -4.13
N ILE A 191 -7.92 -5.48 -5.46
CA ILE A 191 -8.60 -6.47 -6.32
C ILE A 191 -7.99 -7.85 -6.11
N ILE A 192 -6.67 -8.00 -6.24
CA ILE A 192 -6.02 -9.33 -6.14
C ILE A 192 -6.11 -9.93 -4.74
N SER A 193 -6.12 -9.10 -3.71
CA SER A 193 -6.20 -9.56 -2.32
C SER A 193 -7.63 -9.92 -1.84
N LYS A 194 -8.60 -10.04 -2.76
CA LYS A 194 -9.94 -10.56 -2.40
C LYS A 194 -9.88 -11.98 -1.81
N PHE A 195 -8.85 -12.74 -2.12
CA PHE A 195 -8.62 -14.10 -1.63
C PHE A 195 -7.74 -14.17 -0.38
N ALA A 196 -7.25 -13.03 0.12
CA ALA A 196 -6.35 -12.98 1.26
C ALA A 196 -6.90 -13.71 2.49
N LEU A 197 -6.01 -14.53 3.07
CA LEU A 197 -6.33 -15.43 4.19
C LEU A 197 -6.34 -14.67 5.52
N ILE A 198 -5.34 -13.83 5.76
CA ILE A 198 -5.22 -13.08 7.01
C ILE A 198 -5.97 -11.77 6.87
N ARG A 199 -7.04 -11.59 7.64
CA ARG A 199 -7.83 -10.36 7.67
C ARG A 199 -8.09 -9.92 9.09
N VAL A 200 -8.40 -8.64 9.26
CA VAL A 200 -8.91 -8.15 10.53
C VAL A 200 -10.33 -8.67 10.71
N HIS A 201 -10.54 -9.45 11.77
CA HIS A 201 -11.85 -9.91 12.21
C HIS A 201 -12.38 -8.98 13.29
N TYR A 202 -13.66 -8.64 13.21
CA TYR A 202 -14.38 -7.86 14.19
C TYR A 202 -15.37 -8.74 14.94
N ASP A 203 -15.30 -8.71 16.27
CA ASP A 203 -16.24 -9.35 17.19
C ASP A 203 -17.07 -8.30 17.92
N MET A 204 -18.37 -8.31 17.69
CA MET A 204 -19.31 -7.37 18.29
C MET A 204 -19.52 -7.61 19.80
N LYS A 205 -19.36 -8.85 20.28
CA LYS A 205 -19.61 -9.20 21.69
C LYS A 205 -18.70 -8.43 22.64
N ASN A 206 -17.46 -8.19 22.21
CA ASN A 206 -16.45 -7.51 23.01
C ASN A 206 -16.37 -6.00 22.71
N CYS A 207 -17.26 -5.45 21.88
CA CYS A 207 -17.17 -4.06 21.44
C CYS A 207 -17.97 -3.09 22.30
N SER A 208 -17.31 -2.07 22.85
CA SER A 208 -17.95 -0.96 23.59
C SER A 208 -18.54 0.14 22.70
N LYS A 209 -18.43 0.02 21.35
CA LYS A 209 -18.90 1.01 20.36
C LYS A 209 -18.27 2.42 20.52
N CYS A 210 -17.07 2.53 21.06
CA CYS A 210 -16.36 3.82 21.27
C CYS A 210 -15.93 4.50 19.96
N MET A 211 -15.88 3.78 18.83
CA MET A 211 -15.48 4.24 17.49
C MET A 211 -14.03 4.72 17.36
N ASP A 212 -13.16 4.54 18.34
CA ASP A 212 -11.75 4.91 18.28
C ASP A 212 -11.00 4.23 17.13
N CYS A 213 -11.38 2.99 16.81
CA CYS A 213 -10.82 2.25 15.68
C CYS A 213 -11.06 2.94 14.33
N LYS A 214 -12.22 3.62 14.15
CA LYS A 214 -12.51 4.40 12.93
C LYS A 214 -11.71 5.69 12.85
N SER A 215 -11.44 6.35 13.99
CA SER A 215 -10.70 7.61 14.01
C SER A 215 -9.26 7.45 13.53
N VAL A 216 -8.61 6.32 13.88
CA VAL A 216 -7.21 6.04 13.50
C VAL A 216 -7.07 5.31 12.17
N CYS A 217 -8.19 4.82 11.61
CA CYS A 217 -8.15 4.03 10.38
C CYS A 217 -7.90 4.91 9.15
N PRO A 218 -6.87 4.60 8.34
CA PRO A 218 -6.63 5.31 7.09
C PRO A 218 -7.76 5.11 6.06
N GLU A 219 -8.38 3.94 6.07
CA GLU A 219 -9.48 3.55 5.18
C GLU A 219 -10.76 3.38 6.00
N LYS A 220 -11.30 4.49 6.54
CA LYS A 220 -12.42 4.48 7.50
C LYS A 220 -13.63 3.63 7.06
N HIS A 221 -13.87 3.52 5.76
CA HIS A 221 -15.00 2.77 5.21
C HIS A 221 -14.91 1.26 5.42
N VAL A 222 -13.70 0.69 5.52
CA VAL A 222 -13.55 -0.76 5.74
C VAL A 222 -14.08 -1.19 7.12
N LEU A 223 -14.22 -0.23 8.04
CA LEU A 223 -14.77 -0.43 9.38
C LEU A 223 -16.25 -0.02 9.51
N ASN A 224 -16.99 0.12 8.40
CA ASN A 224 -18.42 0.47 8.46
C ASN A 224 -19.30 -0.63 9.10
N MET A 225 -18.79 -1.86 9.18
CA MET A 225 -19.41 -2.99 9.88
C MET A 225 -19.30 -2.87 11.40
N VAL A 226 -18.35 -2.10 11.93
CA VAL A 226 -18.14 -1.96 13.37
C VAL A 226 -19.38 -1.37 14.06
N GLY A 227 -19.88 -2.08 15.07
CA GLY A 227 -21.10 -1.76 15.78
C GLY A 227 -22.40 -2.26 15.15
N LYS A 228 -22.32 -2.95 13.99
CA LYS A 228 -23.49 -3.47 13.27
C LYS A 228 -23.51 -4.99 13.18
N GLU A 229 -22.42 -5.60 12.72
CA GLU A 229 -22.34 -7.03 12.44
C GLU A 229 -20.93 -7.58 12.65
N ASN A 230 -20.86 -8.87 13.02
CA ASN A 230 -19.58 -9.60 13.09
C ASN A 230 -19.06 -9.92 11.70
N GLY A 231 -17.75 -9.92 11.53
CA GLY A 231 -17.18 -10.37 10.26
C GLY A 231 -15.75 -9.89 10.00
N TYR A 232 -15.33 -10.09 8.76
CA TYR A 232 -14.00 -9.71 8.29
C TYR A 232 -14.04 -8.41 7.49
N VAL A 233 -13.06 -7.55 7.70
CA VAL A 233 -12.92 -6.31 6.91
C VAL A 233 -12.71 -6.62 5.43
N SER A 234 -13.10 -5.68 4.56
CA SER A 234 -12.97 -5.82 3.11
C SER A 234 -11.52 -5.87 2.63
N SER A 235 -11.30 -6.28 1.37
CA SER A 235 -9.97 -6.31 0.73
C SER A 235 -9.35 -4.92 0.54
N GLU A 236 -10.08 -3.86 0.80
CA GLU A 236 -9.57 -2.50 0.76
C GLU A 236 -8.77 -2.10 2.01
N CYS A 237 -8.80 -2.93 3.05
CA CYS A 237 -7.96 -2.76 4.24
C CYS A 237 -6.48 -2.82 3.86
N ILE A 238 -5.65 -1.92 4.39
CA ILE A 238 -4.19 -1.95 4.17
C ILE A 238 -3.45 -2.81 5.19
N SER A 239 -4.13 -3.53 6.06
CA SER A 239 -3.55 -4.44 7.07
C SER A 239 -2.51 -3.79 7.99
N CYS A 240 -2.66 -2.50 8.32
CA CYS A 240 -1.71 -1.75 9.13
C CYS A 240 -1.83 -1.99 10.65
N GLY A 241 -2.89 -2.64 11.12
CA GLY A 241 -3.11 -2.99 12.52
C GLY A 241 -3.46 -1.83 13.49
N LYS A 242 -3.55 -0.57 13.03
CA LYS A 242 -3.85 0.59 13.91
C LYS A 242 -5.15 0.44 14.70
N CYS A 243 -6.19 -0.11 14.07
CA CYS A 243 -7.48 -0.34 14.72
C CYS A 243 -7.40 -1.42 15.80
N ILE A 244 -6.51 -2.39 15.64
CA ILE A 244 -6.24 -3.42 16.65
C ILE A 244 -5.47 -2.82 17.83
N ASP A 245 -4.44 -2.02 17.53
CA ASP A 245 -3.58 -1.40 18.53
C ASP A 245 -4.33 -0.45 19.49
N ILE A 246 -5.38 0.23 19.03
CA ILE A 246 -6.17 1.17 19.82
C ILE A 246 -7.34 0.51 20.56
N CYS A 247 -7.73 -0.71 20.16
CA CYS A 247 -8.90 -1.39 20.70
C CYS A 247 -8.61 -1.94 22.10
N LYS A 248 -9.12 -1.26 23.13
CA LYS A 248 -8.96 -1.67 24.55
C LYS A 248 -9.66 -2.99 24.89
N HIS A 249 -10.68 -3.36 24.13
CA HIS A 249 -11.54 -4.52 24.40
C HIS A 249 -11.22 -5.74 23.52
N ASN A 250 -10.12 -5.71 22.74
CA ASN A 250 -9.71 -6.78 21.83
C ASN A 250 -10.81 -7.26 20.87
N SER A 251 -11.76 -6.38 20.51
CA SER A 251 -12.83 -6.68 19.55
C SER A 251 -12.33 -6.81 18.10
N LEU A 252 -11.13 -6.34 17.82
CA LEU A 252 -10.50 -6.42 16.52
C LEU A 252 -9.20 -7.20 16.64
N LYS A 253 -8.99 -8.21 15.78
CA LYS A 253 -7.77 -9.02 15.75
C LYS A 253 -7.46 -9.46 14.32
N PHE A 254 -6.19 -9.73 14.02
CA PHE A 254 -5.86 -10.49 12.83
C PHE A 254 -6.28 -11.94 13.02
N ASP A 255 -6.99 -12.47 12.04
CA ASP A 255 -7.50 -13.84 12.05
C ASP A 255 -7.45 -14.46 10.66
N ILE A 256 -7.36 -15.79 10.60
CA ILE A 256 -7.40 -16.51 9.36
C ILE A 256 -8.86 -16.62 8.91
N ARG A 257 -9.14 -16.10 7.71
CA ARG A 257 -10.47 -16.11 7.14
C ARG A 257 -10.95 -17.56 6.92
N ASN A 258 -11.97 -17.93 7.65
CA ASN A 258 -12.63 -19.21 7.40
C ASN A 258 -13.52 -19.10 6.16
N LEU A 259 -13.05 -19.62 5.02
CA LEU A 259 -13.75 -19.58 3.73
C LEU A 259 -15.04 -20.44 3.71
N ARG A 260 -15.23 -21.29 4.73
CA ARG A 260 -16.39 -22.19 4.83
C ARG A 260 -17.62 -21.58 5.51
N ARG A 261 -17.48 -20.39 6.10
CA ARG A 261 -18.64 -19.67 6.66
C ARG A 261 -19.01 -18.51 5.73
N LYS A 262 -19.92 -18.76 4.82
CA LYS A 262 -20.80 -17.76 4.21
C LYS A 262 -22.00 -17.52 5.10
#